data_91bdd5a72348010be04e249b18ef9a70
#
_entry.id   91bdd5a72348010be04e249b18ef9a70
#
_cell.length_a   1.000
_cell.length_b   1.000
_cell.length_c   1.000
_cell.angle_alpha   90.00
_cell.angle_beta   90.00
_cell.angle_gamma   90.00
#
_symmetry.space_group_name_H-M   'P 1'
#
loop_
_entity.id
_entity.type
_entity.pdbx_description
1 polymer ?
#
loop_
_entity_poly.entity_id
_entity_poly.type
_entity_poly.pdbx_seq_one_letter_code
_entity_poly.pdbx_strand_id
1 'polypeptide(L)'
;GIINACYCLSFPELPLKGNYDETKYKLYMADTGLLVAMLDDEAQEDLRAYKNLGVYKGALYENIAAEALKKAGCGLYYYKKDDSTLEEDFFMRTADNLVPVEVKATNNMARSLNTLINSDKYPDIRFGIKVVGGNIGCNNNVYTFPYFCTFLLKEYLRSFGR
;
A
#
# COMPACT_ATOMS: atom_id res chain seq x y z
N GLY A 1 -7.46 -4.96 -18.17
CA GLY A 1 -7.79 -6.22 -17.51
C GLY A 1 -8.54 -5.99 -16.21
N ILE A 2 -9.12 -7.01 -15.65
CA ILE A 2 -9.87 -6.96 -14.38
C ILE A 2 -8.98 -7.22 -13.15
N ILE A 3 -7.72 -7.57 -13.36
CA ILE A 3 -6.74 -7.89 -12.32
C ILE A 3 -5.48 -7.06 -12.52
N ASN A 4 -4.93 -6.55 -11.43
CA ASN A 4 -3.67 -5.86 -11.34
C ASN A 4 -2.65 -6.70 -10.57
N ALA A 5 -1.50 -6.99 -11.15
CA ALA A 5 -0.40 -7.63 -10.44
C ALA A 5 0.43 -6.58 -9.68
N CYS A 6 0.80 -6.93 -8.45
CA CYS A 6 1.71 -6.20 -7.59
C CYS A 6 2.91 -7.12 -7.32
N TYR A 7 4.08 -6.76 -7.81
CA TYR A 7 5.27 -7.62 -7.77
C TYR A 7 6.10 -7.39 -6.51
N CYS A 8 6.71 -8.47 -6.00
CA CYS A 8 7.60 -8.39 -4.85
C CYS A 8 8.94 -7.78 -5.25
N LEU A 9 9.34 -6.71 -4.58
CA LEU A 9 10.70 -6.18 -4.73
C LEU A 9 11.71 -7.22 -4.23
N SER A 10 12.81 -7.39 -4.96
CA SER A 10 13.93 -8.24 -4.53
C SER A 10 14.62 -7.63 -3.31
N PHE A 11 14.73 -6.30 -3.30
CA PHE A 11 15.19 -5.49 -2.17
C PHE A 11 14.54 -4.10 -2.22
N PRO A 12 14.25 -3.44 -1.06
CA PRO A 12 13.67 -2.09 -1.03
C PRO A 12 14.72 -1.01 -1.39
N GLU A 13 14.96 -0.84 -2.69
CA GLU A 13 15.86 0.16 -3.26
C GLU A 13 15.37 0.65 -4.62
N LEU A 14 15.94 1.74 -5.11
CA LEU A 14 15.70 2.23 -6.46
C LEU A 14 16.67 1.56 -7.47
N PRO A 15 16.27 1.36 -8.74
CA PRO A 15 14.96 1.68 -9.32
C PRO A 15 13.92 0.60 -9.03
N LEU A 16 12.64 0.97 -8.94
CA LEU A 16 11.55 0.01 -8.77
C LEU A 16 11.42 -0.95 -9.96
N LYS A 17 11.49 -0.40 -11.18
CA LYS A 17 11.40 -1.21 -12.40
C LYS A 17 12.72 -1.95 -12.64
N GLY A 18 12.62 -3.27 -12.75
CA GLY A 18 13.77 -4.15 -12.90
C GLY A 18 14.35 -4.68 -11.57
N ASN A 19 13.83 -4.22 -10.43
CA ASN A 19 14.23 -4.69 -9.10
C ASN A 19 13.08 -5.44 -8.43
N TYR A 20 12.48 -6.42 -9.11
CA TYR A 20 11.42 -7.24 -8.58
C TYR A 20 11.49 -8.68 -9.11
N ASP A 21 10.92 -9.60 -8.35
CA ASP A 21 10.80 -11.01 -8.70
C ASP A 21 9.45 -11.23 -9.42
N GLU A 22 9.48 -11.57 -10.70
CA GLU A 22 8.28 -11.82 -11.51
C GLU A 22 7.51 -13.06 -11.06
N THR A 23 8.12 -13.93 -10.28
CA THR A 23 7.49 -15.17 -9.77
C THR A 23 6.74 -14.94 -8.46
N LYS A 24 7.01 -13.83 -7.76
CA LYS A 24 6.37 -13.45 -6.49
C LYS A 24 5.46 -12.24 -6.70
N TYR A 25 4.15 -12.44 -6.61
CA TYR A 25 3.20 -11.36 -6.80
C TYR A 25 1.94 -11.52 -5.94
N LYS A 26 1.30 -10.39 -5.65
CA LYS A 26 -0.07 -10.29 -5.14
C LYS A 26 -0.99 -9.89 -6.29
N LEU A 27 -2.25 -10.30 -6.25
CA LEU A 27 -3.27 -9.92 -7.23
C LEU A 27 -4.34 -9.05 -6.56
N TYR A 28 -4.65 -7.94 -7.20
CA TYR A 28 -5.72 -7.03 -6.80
C TYR A 28 -6.75 -6.91 -7.92
N MET A 29 -8.02 -6.81 -7.55
CA MET A 29 -9.07 -6.50 -8.52
C MET A 29 -8.91 -5.05 -8.99
N ALA A 30 -9.12 -4.83 -10.29
CA ALA A 30 -9.06 -3.49 -10.88
C ALA A 30 -10.24 -2.59 -10.44
N ASP A 31 -11.25 -3.20 -9.84
CA ASP A 31 -12.43 -2.55 -9.27
C ASP A 31 -12.80 -3.27 -7.97
N THR A 32 -12.80 -2.53 -6.86
CA THR A 32 -13.11 -3.09 -5.54
C THR A 32 -14.59 -3.47 -5.41
N GLY A 33 -15.49 -2.81 -6.16
CA GLY A 33 -16.90 -3.21 -6.23
C GLY A 33 -17.06 -4.60 -6.83
N LEU A 34 -16.26 -4.92 -7.85
CA LEU A 34 -16.24 -6.25 -8.44
C LEU A 34 -15.71 -7.29 -7.44
N LEU A 35 -14.66 -6.96 -6.66
CA LEU A 35 -14.17 -7.82 -5.59
C LEU A 35 -15.28 -8.15 -4.58
N VAL A 36 -16.04 -7.15 -4.14
CA VAL A 36 -17.16 -7.34 -3.21
C VAL A 36 -18.27 -8.17 -3.85
N ALA A 37 -18.57 -7.95 -5.13
CA ALA A 37 -19.62 -8.71 -5.85
C ALA A 37 -19.27 -10.19 -6.06
N MET A 38 -18.00 -10.56 -5.95
CA MET A 38 -17.53 -11.94 -6.03
C MET A 38 -17.55 -12.68 -4.68
N LEU A 39 -17.83 -11.98 -3.59
CA LEU A 39 -18.03 -12.61 -2.27
C LEU A 39 -19.37 -13.38 -2.27
N ASP A 40 -19.47 -14.39 -1.42
CA ASP A 40 -20.72 -15.07 -1.17
C ASP A 40 -21.77 -14.14 -0.53
N ASP A 41 -23.02 -14.57 -0.54
CA ASP A 41 -24.13 -13.73 -0.08
C ASP A 41 -24.01 -13.38 1.40
N GLU A 42 -23.53 -14.33 2.23
CA GLU A 42 -23.32 -14.12 3.67
C GLU A 42 -22.24 -13.05 3.94
N ALA A 43 -21.13 -13.10 3.22
CA ALA A 43 -20.06 -12.09 3.34
C ALA A 43 -20.53 -10.71 2.87
N GLN A 44 -21.33 -10.63 1.80
CA GLN A 44 -21.91 -9.39 1.35
C GLN A 44 -22.92 -8.81 2.37
N GLU A 45 -23.74 -9.67 3.00
CA GLU A 45 -24.65 -9.25 4.08
C GLU A 45 -23.88 -8.76 5.30
N ASP A 46 -22.81 -9.45 5.71
CA ASP A 46 -21.93 -9.02 6.81
C ASP A 46 -21.35 -7.62 6.53
N LEU A 47 -20.87 -7.37 5.32
CA LEU A 47 -20.36 -6.06 4.93
C LEU A 47 -21.43 -4.97 4.98
N ARG A 48 -22.63 -5.23 4.47
CA ARG A 48 -23.77 -4.28 4.52
C ARG A 48 -24.21 -4.00 5.95
N ALA A 49 -24.19 -5.02 6.80
CA ALA A 49 -24.61 -4.92 8.21
C ALA A 49 -23.48 -4.44 9.14
N TYR A 50 -22.29 -4.12 8.61
CA TYR A 50 -21.08 -3.78 9.39
C TYR A 50 -20.67 -4.85 10.39
N LYS A 51 -20.93 -6.13 10.08
CA LYS A 51 -20.51 -7.27 10.89
C LYS A 51 -19.20 -7.85 10.37
N ASN A 52 -18.45 -8.53 11.23
CA ASN A 52 -17.22 -9.27 10.90
C ASN A 52 -16.17 -8.46 10.09
N LEU A 53 -16.25 -7.14 10.13
CA LEU A 53 -15.42 -6.26 9.32
C LEU A 53 -13.91 -6.45 9.56
N GLY A 54 -13.51 -7.01 10.71
CA GLY A 54 -12.10 -7.30 11.00
C GLY A 54 -11.46 -8.29 10.02
N VAL A 55 -12.26 -9.19 9.46
CA VAL A 55 -11.79 -10.20 8.49
C VAL A 55 -11.63 -9.58 7.09
N TYR A 56 -12.58 -8.74 6.68
CA TYR A 56 -12.64 -8.21 5.31
C TYR A 56 -11.89 -6.88 5.12
N LYS A 57 -11.86 -6.04 6.17
CA LYS A 57 -11.34 -4.66 6.07
C LYS A 57 -9.91 -4.58 5.53
N GLY A 58 -9.01 -5.43 6.02
CA GLY A 58 -7.62 -5.41 5.58
C GLY A 58 -7.51 -5.56 4.06
N ALA A 59 -8.07 -6.65 3.54
CA ALA A 59 -8.04 -6.97 2.12
C ALA A 59 -8.76 -5.94 1.25
N LEU A 60 -9.93 -5.44 1.69
CA LEU A 60 -10.69 -4.44 0.94
C LEU A 60 -9.96 -3.10 0.87
N TYR A 61 -9.40 -2.61 1.98
CA TYR A 61 -8.67 -1.33 1.98
C TYR A 61 -7.37 -1.43 1.19
N GLU A 62 -6.67 -2.55 1.26
CA GLU A 62 -5.48 -2.80 0.45
C GLU A 62 -5.84 -2.82 -1.05
N ASN A 63 -6.97 -3.45 -1.43
CA ASN A 63 -7.45 -3.44 -2.81
C ASN A 63 -7.87 -2.03 -3.27
N ILE A 64 -8.55 -1.24 -2.44
CA ILE A 64 -8.90 0.16 -2.73
C ILE A 64 -7.63 0.98 -3.00
N ALA A 65 -6.60 0.80 -2.18
CA ALA A 65 -5.33 1.50 -2.38
C ALA A 65 -4.64 1.05 -3.67
N ALA A 66 -4.57 -0.25 -3.96
CA ALA A 66 -4.01 -0.79 -5.20
C ALA A 66 -4.73 -0.24 -6.43
N GLU A 67 -6.07 -0.23 -6.41
CA GLU A 67 -6.91 0.34 -7.47
C GLU A 67 -6.60 1.82 -7.70
N ALA A 68 -6.58 2.62 -6.64
CA ALA A 68 -6.32 4.06 -6.71
C ALA A 68 -4.91 4.35 -7.26
N LEU A 69 -3.87 3.66 -6.76
CA LEU A 69 -2.50 3.79 -7.23
C LEU A 69 -2.37 3.41 -8.70
N LYS A 70 -3.02 2.31 -9.11
CA LYS A 70 -2.99 1.85 -10.50
C LYS A 70 -3.67 2.84 -11.44
N LYS A 71 -4.84 3.35 -11.07
CA LYS A 71 -5.57 4.39 -11.82
C LYS A 71 -4.79 5.70 -11.91
N ALA A 72 -3.99 6.03 -10.90
CA ALA A 72 -3.04 7.15 -10.94
C ALA A 72 -1.79 6.87 -11.81
N GLY A 73 -1.72 5.71 -12.46
CA GLY A 73 -0.62 5.31 -13.35
C GLY A 73 0.66 4.94 -12.60
N CYS A 74 0.54 4.37 -11.40
CA CYS A 74 1.67 3.79 -10.67
C CYS A 74 1.86 2.32 -11.06
N GLY A 75 3.11 1.85 -11.09
CA GLY A 75 3.41 0.43 -10.95
C GLY A 75 3.13 -0.01 -9.53
N LEU A 76 2.65 -1.25 -9.35
CA LEU A 76 2.40 -1.79 -8.04
C LEU A 76 3.55 -2.70 -7.64
N TYR A 77 4.17 -2.40 -6.51
CA TYR A 77 5.27 -3.16 -5.92
C TYR A 77 5.05 -3.26 -4.43
N TYR A 78 5.34 -4.44 -3.86
CA TYR A 78 5.34 -4.68 -2.42
C TYR A 78 6.69 -5.26 -1.99
N TYR A 79 6.93 -5.41 -0.71
CA TYR A 79 8.09 -6.12 -0.21
C TYR A 79 7.70 -7.04 0.92
N LYS A 80 8.26 -8.24 0.89
CA LYS A 80 8.19 -9.20 1.98
C LYS A 80 9.55 -9.83 2.17
N LYS A 81 10.13 -9.63 3.34
CA LYS A 81 11.38 -10.24 3.71
C LYS A 81 11.15 -11.69 4.12
N ASP A 82 11.88 -12.61 3.48
CA ASP A 82 11.84 -14.02 3.84
C ASP A 82 12.26 -14.20 5.33
N ASP A 83 11.66 -15.16 6.02
CA ASP A 83 11.88 -15.49 7.44
C ASP A 83 11.73 -14.30 8.42
N SER A 84 10.87 -13.34 8.09
CA SER A 84 10.64 -12.13 8.86
C SER A 84 9.17 -11.70 8.82
N THR A 85 8.77 -10.91 9.82
CA THR A 85 7.47 -10.22 9.84
C THR A 85 7.50 -8.90 9.06
N LEU A 86 8.63 -8.53 8.45
CA LEU A 86 8.76 -7.32 7.67
C LEU A 86 8.08 -7.51 6.31
N GLU A 87 6.92 -6.90 6.19
CA GLU A 87 6.13 -6.82 4.97
C GLU A 87 5.61 -5.40 4.82
N GLU A 88 5.62 -4.87 3.59
CA GLU A 88 5.14 -3.55 3.25
C GLU A 88 4.22 -3.63 2.03
N ASP A 89 3.06 -3.01 2.09
CA ASP A 89 1.98 -3.21 1.13
C ASP A 89 2.29 -2.66 -0.25
N PHE A 90 2.82 -1.42 -0.31
CA PHE A 90 3.16 -0.79 -1.59
C PHE A 90 4.42 0.06 -1.49
N PHE A 91 5.00 0.32 -2.67
CA PHE A 91 6.10 1.26 -2.83
C PHE A 91 5.81 2.25 -3.95
N MET A 92 6.09 3.50 -3.66
CA MET A 92 6.12 4.62 -4.59
C MET A 92 7.51 5.23 -4.62
N ARG A 93 7.69 6.32 -5.34
CA ARG A 93 8.97 7.05 -5.35
C ARG A 93 8.77 8.55 -5.55
N THR A 94 9.73 9.33 -5.04
CA THR A 94 10.06 10.67 -5.54
C THR A 94 11.19 10.58 -6.58
N ALA A 95 11.82 11.70 -6.93
CA ALA A 95 13.05 11.67 -7.73
C ALA A 95 14.15 10.83 -7.06
N ASP A 96 14.36 11.05 -5.74
CA ASP A 96 15.53 10.56 -5.01
C ASP A 96 15.21 9.53 -3.91
N ASN A 97 13.95 9.36 -3.54
CA ASN A 97 13.58 8.49 -2.43
C ASN A 97 12.61 7.39 -2.86
N LEU A 98 12.81 6.22 -2.29
CA LEU A 98 11.84 5.15 -2.26
C LEU A 98 10.87 5.40 -1.10
N VAL A 99 9.58 5.33 -1.37
CA VAL A 99 8.52 5.68 -0.41
C VAL A 99 7.63 4.46 -0.15
N PRO A 100 7.81 3.77 0.98
CA PRO A 100 6.91 2.71 1.40
C PRO A 100 5.54 3.27 1.75
N VAL A 101 4.49 2.54 1.41
CA VAL A 101 3.08 2.90 1.65
C VAL A 101 2.39 1.74 2.34
N GLU A 102 2.01 1.91 3.59
CA GLU A 102 1.30 0.92 4.39
C GLU A 102 -0.18 1.27 4.51
N VAL A 103 -1.05 0.31 4.25
CA VAL A 103 -2.50 0.44 4.36
C VAL A 103 -2.97 -0.20 5.65
N LYS A 104 -3.64 0.56 6.51
CA LYS A 104 -4.13 0.08 7.80
C LYS A 104 -5.64 0.21 7.92
N ALA A 105 -6.31 -0.89 8.27
CA ALA A 105 -7.74 -0.89 8.56
C ALA A 105 -8.09 -0.09 9.84
N THR A 106 -7.12 0.04 10.75
CA THR A 106 -7.23 0.78 12.01
C THR A 106 -6.01 1.65 12.21
N ASN A 107 -6.09 2.67 13.06
CA ASN A 107 -4.97 3.59 13.30
C ASN A 107 -3.89 3.00 14.23
N ASN A 108 -3.51 1.75 13.99
CA ASN A 108 -2.43 1.08 14.71
C ASN A 108 -1.05 1.54 14.23
N MET A 109 -0.03 1.19 15.02
CA MET A 109 1.36 1.47 14.67
C MET A 109 1.78 0.72 13.40
N ALA A 110 2.40 1.42 12.48
CA ALA A 110 2.98 0.87 11.25
C ALA A 110 4.41 0.38 11.53
N ARG A 111 4.56 -0.82 12.06
CA ARG A 111 5.85 -1.35 12.52
C ARG A 111 6.83 -1.57 11.36
N SER A 112 6.37 -2.17 10.27
CA SER A 112 7.21 -2.42 9.08
C SER A 112 7.71 -1.10 8.50
N LEU A 113 6.81 -0.12 8.35
CA LEU A 113 7.11 1.21 7.87
C LEU A 113 8.20 1.90 8.73
N ASN A 114 8.02 1.87 10.07
CA ASN A 114 9.02 2.43 10.98
C ASN A 114 10.37 1.68 10.90
N THR A 115 10.36 0.37 10.71
CA THR A 115 11.59 -0.41 10.53
C THR A 115 12.32 -0.01 9.26
N LEU A 116 11.61 0.18 8.16
CA LEU A 116 12.19 0.60 6.88
C LEU A 116 12.79 2.00 6.96
N ILE A 117 12.08 2.96 7.58
CA ILE A 117 12.50 4.36 7.67
C ILE A 117 13.75 4.53 8.57
N ASN A 118 13.83 3.77 9.67
CA ASN A 118 14.88 3.94 10.68
C ASN A 118 16.09 3.00 10.50
N SER A 119 16.14 2.23 9.43
CA SER A 119 17.23 1.29 9.19
C SER A 119 18.21 1.79 8.13
N ASP A 120 19.49 1.86 8.49
CA ASP A 120 20.58 2.20 7.56
C ASP A 120 20.71 1.22 6.39
N LYS A 121 20.05 0.07 6.46
CA LYS A 121 20.01 -0.93 5.38
C LYS A 121 19.22 -0.47 4.16
N TYR A 122 18.35 0.54 4.32
CA TYR A 122 17.46 1.04 3.27
C TYR A 122 17.72 2.54 3.02
N PRO A 123 18.87 2.91 2.48
CA PRO A 123 19.31 4.30 2.38
C PRO A 123 18.43 5.19 1.50
N ASP A 124 17.68 4.58 0.58
CA ASP A 124 16.73 5.29 -0.29
C ASP A 124 15.41 5.65 0.42
N ILE A 125 15.17 5.10 1.62
CA ILE A 125 13.93 5.30 2.39
C ILE A 125 14.19 6.31 3.51
N ARG A 126 13.63 7.51 3.41
CA ARG A 126 13.75 8.57 4.41
C ARG A 126 12.44 8.89 5.12
N PHE A 127 11.34 8.57 4.49
CA PHE A 127 10.00 8.76 5.00
C PHE A 127 9.06 7.73 4.37
N GLY A 128 7.87 7.61 4.90
CA GLY A 128 6.86 6.71 4.36
C GLY A 128 5.45 7.26 4.52
N ILE A 129 4.50 6.57 3.93
CA ILE A 129 3.09 6.96 3.94
C ILE A 129 2.27 5.86 4.62
N LYS A 130 1.40 6.27 5.53
CA LYS A 130 0.36 5.42 6.11
C LYS A 130 -1.00 5.86 5.59
N VAL A 131 -1.72 4.95 4.95
CA VAL A 131 -3.09 5.16 4.50
C VAL A 131 -4.04 4.52 5.50
N VAL A 132 -4.95 5.31 6.09
CA VAL A 132 -5.83 4.86 7.17
C VAL A 132 -7.10 5.72 7.22
N GLY A 133 -8.14 5.26 7.91
CA GLY A 133 -9.31 6.09 8.22
C GLY A 133 -8.96 7.17 9.26
N GLY A 134 -8.74 8.40 8.82
CA GLY A 134 -8.35 9.51 9.69
C GLY A 134 -8.03 10.77 8.90
N ASN A 135 -7.44 11.74 9.56
CA ASN A 135 -7.03 13.00 8.94
C ASN A 135 -5.59 12.93 8.40
N ILE A 136 -5.25 13.87 7.54
CA ILE A 136 -3.87 14.09 7.10
C ILE A 136 -3.02 14.52 8.29
N GLY A 137 -1.82 13.96 8.39
CA GLY A 137 -0.87 14.28 9.45
C GLY A 137 0.54 13.84 9.11
N CYS A 138 1.49 14.22 9.96
CA CYS A 138 2.87 13.75 9.88
C CYS A 138 3.43 13.55 11.29
N ASN A 139 4.03 12.41 11.54
CA ASN A 139 4.74 12.13 12.78
C ASN A 139 5.93 11.19 12.49
N ASN A 140 7.12 11.57 12.96
CA ASN A 140 8.36 10.78 12.81
C ASN A 140 8.61 10.30 11.38
N ASN A 141 8.52 11.19 10.39
CA ASN A 141 8.68 10.88 8.96
C ASN A 141 7.63 9.93 8.39
N VAL A 142 6.54 9.67 9.09
CA VAL A 142 5.37 8.95 8.59
C VAL A 142 4.27 9.95 8.29
N TYR A 143 3.95 10.11 7.02
CA TYR A 143 2.83 10.92 6.55
C TYR A 143 1.57 10.07 6.51
N THR A 144 0.52 10.55 7.14
CA THR A 144 -0.78 9.85 7.20
C THR A 144 -1.76 10.49 6.25
N PHE A 145 -2.44 9.66 5.47
CA PHE A 145 -3.49 10.08 4.55
C PHE A 145 -4.74 9.23 4.72
N PRO A 146 -5.95 9.82 4.58
CA PRO A 146 -7.19 9.06 4.48
C PRO A 146 -7.25 8.27 3.16
N TYR A 147 -7.99 7.16 3.15
CA TYR A 147 -8.10 6.28 1.97
C TYR A 147 -8.48 7.02 0.69
N PHE A 148 -9.42 7.96 0.78
CA PHE A 148 -9.88 8.74 -0.37
C PHE A 148 -8.83 9.70 -0.95
N CYS A 149 -7.70 9.89 -0.28
CA CYS A 149 -6.57 10.66 -0.80
C CYS A 149 -5.55 9.79 -1.55
N THR A 150 -5.69 8.48 -1.58
CA THR A 150 -4.67 7.57 -2.17
C THR A 150 -4.41 7.91 -3.65
N PHE A 151 -5.41 8.32 -4.42
CA PHE A 151 -5.24 8.71 -5.82
C PHE A 151 -4.43 9.99 -6.01
N LEU A 152 -4.28 10.82 -4.97
CA LEU A 152 -3.49 12.06 -4.98
C LEU A 152 -2.02 11.84 -4.60
N LEU A 153 -1.65 10.70 -4.05
CA LEU A 153 -0.30 10.45 -3.52
C LEU A 153 0.79 10.65 -4.58
N LYS A 154 0.52 10.30 -5.83
CA LYS A 154 1.50 10.49 -6.91
C LYS A 154 1.80 11.98 -7.16
N GLU A 155 0.77 12.81 -7.18
CA GLU A 155 0.94 14.27 -7.33
C GLU A 155 1.60 14.88 -6.10
N TYR A 156 1.22 14.43 -4.91
CA TYR A 156 1.85 14.84 -3.67
C TYR A 156 3.36 14.54 -3.67
N LEU A 157 3.75 13.33 -4.04
CA LEU A 157 5.17 12.93 -4.08
C LEU A 157 5.97 13.70 -5.15
N ARG A 158 5.35 14.09 -6.25
CA ARG A 158 5.99 14.96 -7.26
C ARG A 158 6.32 16.35 -6.74
N SER A 159 5.61 16.84 -5.71
CA SER A 159 5.88 18.14 -5.10
C SER A 159 7.09 18.13 -4.16
N PHE A 160 7.58 16.97 -3.71
CA PHE A 160 8.76 16.84 -2.84
C PHE A 160 10.10 17.16 -3.52
N GLY A 161 10.15 17.35 -4.82
CA GLY A 161 11.37 17.63 -5.57
C GLY A 161 11.37 19.01 -6.25
N ARG A 162 10.45 19.89 -5.84
CA ARG A 162 10.37 21.28 -6.37
C ARG A 162 10.77 22.29 -5.33
#